data_f1d09d65844e9a6bcec59f41f0768aa6
#
_entry.id   f1d09d65844e9a6bcec59f41f0768aa6
#
_cell.length_a   1.000
_cell.length_b   1.000
_cell.length_c   1.000
_cell.angle_alpha   90.00
_cell.angle_beta   90.00
_cell.angle_gamma   90.00
#
_symmetry.space_group_name_H-M   'P 1'
#
loop_
_entity.id
_entity.type
_entity.pdbx_description
1 polymer ?
#
loop_
_entity_poly.entity_id
_entity_poly.type
_entity_poly.pdbx_seq_one_letter_code
_entity_poly.pdbx_strand_id
1 'polypeptide(L)'
;MTGHIHTHALPAGDALTDAARNAMARAGEQWTAMRASVFDALVGFEKPASAYDIAESVSRAQGRRVAANSVYRILDLFVTANVATRVESANAY
;
A
#
# COMPACT_ATOMS: atom_id res chain seq x y z
N MET A 1 -4.87 -31.69 -2.75
CA MET A 1 -4.32 -31.19 -2.67
C MET A 1 -3.74 -30.70 -2.50
N THR A 2 -4.02 -30.66 -2.68
CA THR A 2 -3.35 -30.05 -2.65
C THR A 2 -2.94 -29.35 -2.26
N GLY A 3 -3.29 -29.32 -2.56
CA GLY A 3 -2.72 -28.46 -2.44
C GLY A 3 -2.52 -27.86 -1.86
N HIS A 4 -2.47 -27.62 -1.99
CA HIS A 4 -2.08 -26.90 -1.61
C HIS A 4 -1.63 -26.20 -1.49
N ILE A 5 -1.76 -26.25 -1.80
CA ILE A 5 -1.29 -25.53 -1.84
C ILE A 5 -1.19 -24.89 -1.79
N HIS A 6 -1.24 -24.72 -2.04
CA HIS A 6 -0.96 -23.96 -2.13
C HIS A 6 -0.72 -23.15 -1.83
N THR A 7 -0.97 -23.36 -1.87
CA THR A 7 -0.65 -22.51 -1.58
C THR A 7 -0.26 -21.99 -1.25
N HIS A 8 -0.14 -22.10 -1.38
CA HIS A 8 0.50 -21.36 -1.08
C HIS A 8 0.75 -20.65 -1.62
N ALA A 9 0.51 -21.57 -1.90
CA ALA A 9 0.87 -20.56 -2.88
C ALA A 9 -0.10 -19.41 -2.96
N LEU A 10 -0.82 -19.24 -2.01
CA LEU A 10 -1.62 -18.05 -1.90
C LEU A 10 -0.76 -16.85 -2.16
N PRO A 11 -1.08 -16.00 -3.15
CA PRO A 11 -0.34 -14.77 -3.34
C PRO A 11 -0.37 -13.95 -2.06
N ALA A 12 0.79 -13.69 -1.50
CA ALA A 12 0.89 -12.90 -0.28
C ALA A 12 0.22 -11.54 -0.45
N GLY A 13 0.23 -11.00 -1.69
CA GLY A 13 -0.38 -9.72 -2.00
C GLY A 13 -1.87 -9.68 -1.73
N ASP A 14 -2.60 -10.76 -2.03
CA ASP A 14 -4.04 -10.80 -1.80
C ASP A 14 -4.37 -10.76 -0.31
N ALA A 15 -3.63 -11.52 0.49
CA ALA A 15 -3.84 -11.54 1.93
C ALA A 15 -3.50 -10.19 2.56
N LEU A 16 -2.41 -9.56 2.10
CA LEU A 16 -2.04 -8.24 2.58
C LEU A 16 -3.08 -7.20 2.20
N THR A 17 -3.58 -7.26 0.98
CA THR A 17 -4.60 -6.32 0.53
C THR A 17 -5.87 -6.45 1.35
N ASP A 18 -6.30 -7.68 1.61
CA ASP A 18 -7.50 -7.89 2.43
C ASP A 18 -7.31 -7.37 3.84
N ALA A 19 -6.14 -7.59 4.42
CA ALA A 19 -5.84 -7.09 5.75
C ALA A 19 -5.86 -5.57 5.79
N ALA A 20 -5.31 -4.93 4.76
CA ALA A 20 -5.29 -3.47 4.67
C ALA A 20 -6.70 -2.92 4.51
N ARG A 21 -7.51 -3.53 3.66
CA ARG A 21 -8.91 -3.12 3.47
C ARG A 21 -9.69 -3.21 4.76
N ASN A 22 -9.51 -4.31 5.49
CA ASN A 22 -10.19 -4.50 6.76
C ASN A 22 -9.76 -3.48 7.81
N ALA A 23 -8.47 -3.16 7.86
CA ALA A 23 -7.95 -2.16 8.79
C ALA A 23 -8.52 -0.78 8.47
N MET A 24 -8.61 -0.43 7.18
CA MET A 24 -9.20 0.83 6.76
C MET A 24 -10.68 0.90 7.12
N ALA A 25 -11.40 -0.19 6.90
CA ALA A 25 -12.82 -0.25 7.25
C ALA A 25 -13.02 -0.04 8.75
N ARG A 26 -12.18 -0.66 9.57
CA ARG A 26 -12.25 -0.48 11.03
C ARG A 26 -11.96 0.97 11.43
N ALA A 27 -11.16 1.67 10.65
CA ALA A 27 -10.87 3.08 10.90
C ALA A 27 -11.94 4.01 10.31
N GLY A 28 -12.97 3.46 9.69
CA GLY A 28 -14.04 4.25 9.09
C GLY A 28 -13.67 4.85 7.73
N GLU A 29 -12.67 4.28 7.06
CA GLU A 29 -12.17 4.82 5.80
C GLU A 29 -12.53 3.91 4.64
N GLN A 30 -12.77 4.51 3.48
CA GLN A 30 -13.10 3.77 2.28
C GLN A 30 -11.84 3.26 1.60
N TRP A 31 -11.97 2.13 0.91
CA TRP A 31 -10.91 1.58 0.09
C TRP A 31 -11.16 2.00 -1.35
N THR A 32 -10.52 3.10 -1.75
CA THR A 32 -10.69 3.64 -3.10
C THR A 32 -9.65 3.06 -4.06
N ALA A 33 -9.91 3.24 -5.37
CA ALA A 33 -8.97 2.77 -6.39
C ALA A 33 -7.59 3.39 -6.22
N MET A 34 -7.53 4.69 -5.89
CA MET A 34 -6.25 5.36 -5.69
C MET A 34 -5.54 4.81 -4.45
N ARG A 35 -6.27 4.56 -3.37
CA ARG A 35 -5.68 3.99 -2.16
C ARG A 35 -5.15 2.58 -2.43
N ALA A 36 -5.88 1.80 -3.22
CA ALA A 36 -5.40 0.48 -3.63
C ALA A 36 -4.10 0.58 -4.43
N SER A 37 -4.02 1.54 -5.35
CA SER A 37 -2.80 1.74 -6.15
C SER A 37 -1.61 2.13 -5.27
N VAL A 38 -1.82 3.00 -4.29
CA VAL A 38 -0.76 3.40 -3.37
C VAL A 38 -0.32 2.20 -2.52
N PHE A 39 -1.27 1.41 -2.06
CA PHE A 39 -0.93 0.23 -1.27
C PHE A 39 -0.13 -0.78 -2.09
N ASP A 40 -0.55 -1.04 -3.33
CA ASP A 40 0.15 -1.97 -4.21
C ASP A 40 1.58 -1.51 -4.46
N ALA A 41 1.77 -0.21 -4.68
CA ALA A 41 3.10 0.35 -4.89
C ALA A 41 3.96 0.19 -3.62
N LEU A 42 3.37 0.45 -2.46
CA LEU A 42 4.07 0.37 -1.19
C LEU A 42 4.57 -1.05 -0.93
N VAL A 43 3.73 -2.06 -1.13
CA VAL A 43 4.12 -3.45 -0.90
C VAL A 43 5.16 -3.92 -1.89
N GLY A 44 5.26 -3.28 -3.03
CA GLY A 44 6.25 -3.63 -4.05
C GLY A 44 7.68 -3.25 -3.68
N PHE A 45 7.85 -2.36 -2.70
CA PHE A 45 9.18 -1.98 -2.26
C PHE A 45 9.66 -2.93 -1.16
N GLU A 46 10.89 -3.40 -1.29
CA GLU A 46 11.48 -4.30 -0.28
C GLU A 46 12.04 -3.54 0.91
N LYS A 47 12.28 -2.25 0.73
CA LYS A 47 12.81 -1.38 1.78
C LYS A 47 11.86 -0.21 1.96
N PRO A 48 11.92 0.49 3.08
CA PRO A 48 11.11 1.69 3.26
C PRO A 48 11.33 2.66 2.11
N ALA A 49 10.26 3.20 1.57
CA ALA A 49 10.28 4.08 0.40
C ALA A 49 9.68 5.44 0.76
N SER A 50 10.20 6.49 0.15
CA SER A 50 9.65 7.82 0.35
C SER A 50 8.32 7.97 -0.38
N ALA A 51 7.53 8.96 0.02
CA ALA A 51 6.30 9.26 -0.71
C ALA A 51 6.59 9.61 -2.17
N TYR A 52 7.74 10.20 -2.43
CA TYR A 52 8.18 10.52 -3.78
C TYR A 52 8.36 9.27 -4.63
N ASP A 53 9.09 8.28 -4.06
CA ASP A 53 9.33 7.02 -4.76
C ASP A 53 8.03 6.28 -5.01
N ILE A 54 7.14 6.29 -4.03
CA ILE A 54 5.86 5.61 -4.15
C ILE A 54 4.99 6.31 -5.20
N ALA A 55 4.98 7.65 -5.20
CA ALA A 55 4.24 8.42 -6.20
C ALA A 55 4.74 8.13 -7.61
N GLU A 56 6.05 7.99 -7.78
CA GLU A 56 6.62 7.66 -9.08
C GLU A 56 6.17 6.28 -9.54
N SER A 57 6.18 5.31 -8.64
CA SER A 57 5.71 3.96 -8.93
C SER A 57 4.23 3.94 -9.33
N VAL A 58 3.40 4.66 -8.57
CA VAL A 58 1.97 4.76 -8.87
C VAL A 58 1.75 5.43 -10.24
N SER A 59 2.50 6.49 -10.50
CA SER A 59 2.39 7.21 -11.78
C SER A 59 2.71 6.29 -12.96
N ARG A 60 3.76 5.49 -12.84
CA ARG A 60 4.12 4.54 -13.91
C ARG A 60 3.02 3.50 -14.10
N ALA A 61 2.50 2.98 -13.01
CA ALA A 61 1.47 1.94 -13.08
C ALA A 61 0.18 2.46 -13.71
N GLN A 62 -0.15 3.72 -13.46
CA GLN A 62 -1.39 4.31 -13.99
C GLN A 62 -1.21 5.00 -15.34
N GLY A 63 0.02 5.14 -15.81
CA GLY A 63 0.29 5.81 -17.07
C GLY A 63 0.01 7.29 -17.06
N ARG A 64 -0.03 7.91 -15.87
CA ARG A 64 -0.23 9.35 -15.71
C ARG A 64 0.41 9.82 -14.43
N ARG A 65 0.67 11.11 -14.37
CA ARG A 65 1.33 11.70 -13.22
C ARG A 65 0.40 11.73 -12.01
N VAL A 66 0.90 11.26 -10.89
CA VAL A 66 0.22 11.34 -9.60
C VAL A 66 1.10 12.16 -8.67
N ALA A 67 0.52 13.20 -8.07
CA ALA A 67 1.28 14.12 -7.24
C ALA A 67 1.71 13.46 -5.92
N ALA A 68 2.93 13.75 -5.51
CA ALA A 68 3.46 13.20 -4.25
C ALA A 68 2.61 13.63 -3.05
N ASN A 69 2.04 14.83 -3.07
CA ASN A 69 1.17 15.29 -1.99
C ASN A 69 -0.05 14.39 -1.80
N SER A 70 -0.66 13.95 -2.91
CA SER A 70 -1.81 13.05 -2.84
C SER A 70 -1.41 11.72 -2.23
N VAL A 71 -0.26 11.21 -2.64
CA VAL A 71 0.26 9.96 -2.12
C VAL A 71 0.61 10.12 -0.64
N TYR A 72 1.22 11.23 -0.26
CA TYR A 72 1.59 11.50 1.12
C TYR A 72 0.37 11.43 2.05
N ARG A 73 -0.74 12.04 1.62
CA ARG A 73 -1.97 12.03 2.42
C ARG A 73 -2.50 10.62 2.61
N ILE A 74 -2.42 9.81 1.57
CA ILE A 74 -2.88 8.42 1.65
C ILE A 74 -1.96 7.61 2.57
N LEU A 75 -0.65 7.83 2.47
CA LEU A 75 0.31 7.12 3.33
C LEU A 75 0.11 7.50 4.80
N ASP A 76 -0.14 8.77 5.09
CA ASP A 76 -0.44 9.19 6.46
C ASP A 76 -1.69 8.52 6.99
N LEU A 77 -2.70 8.38 6.14
CA LEU A 77 -3.92 7.70 6.51
C LEU A 77 -3.64 6.22 6.81
N PHE A 78 -2.82 5.58 5.99
CA PHE A 78 -2.42 4.19 6.22
C PHE A 78 -1.67 4.04 7.55
N VAL A 79 -0.82 4.98 7.89
CA VAL A 79 -0.12 4.94 9.17
C VAL A 79 -1.11 5.07 10.32
N THR A 80 -2.05 5.99 10.22
CA THR A 80 -3.07 6.19 11.24
C THR A 80 -3.93 4.95 11.43
N ALA A 81 -4.24 4.24 10.34
CA ALA A 81 -5.06 3.03 10.37
C ALA A 81 -4.24 1.77 10.67
N ASN A 82 -2.95 1.90 10.93
CA ASN A 82 -2.03 0.78 11.17
C ASN A 82 -1.88 -0.13 9.96
N VAL A 83 -2.09 0.40 8.77
CA VAL A 83 -1.85 -0.33 7.52
C VAL A 83 -0.38 -0.27 7.16
N ALA A 84 0.27 0.84 7.49
CA ALA A 84 1.68 1.05 7.19
C ALA A 84 2.39 1.65 8.40
N THR A 85 3.71 1.60 8.37
CA THR A 85 4.56 2.17 9.40
C THR A 85 5.43 3.25 8.78
N ARG A 86 5.68 4.32 9.51
CA ARG A 86 6.57 5.36 9.06
C ARG A 86 7.93 5.20 9.70
N VAL A 87 8.98 5.29 8.88
CA VAL A 87 10.36 5.29 9.34
C VAL A 87 10.83 6.74 9.39
N GLU A 88 10.81 7.32 10.57
CA GLU A 88 10.98 8.77 10.72
C GLU A 88 12.36 9.25 10.31
N SER A 89 13.39 8.48 10.67
CA SER A 89 14.75 8.89 10.36
C SER A 89 15.03 8.94 8.86
N ALA A 90 14.28 8.20 8.07
CA ALA A 90 14.43 8.16 6.62
C ALA A 90 13.30 8.88 5.89
N ASN A 91 12.31 9.40 6.63
CA ASN A 91 11.10 9.99 6.05
C ASN A 91 10.47 9.05 5.02
N ALA A 92 10.30 7.80 5.39
CA ALA A 92 9.86 6.72 4.49
C ALA A 92 8.79 5.87 5.14
N TYR A 93 8.21 5.01 4.32
CA TYR A 93 7.11 4.13 4.73
C TYR A 93 7.38 2.67 4.40
#